data_f7b273bd1d5e82b6f509174fc251beb7
#
_entry.id   f7b273bd1d5e82b6f509174fc251beb7
#
_cell.length_a   1.000
_cell.length_b   1.000
_cell.length_c   1.000
_cell.angle_alpha   90.00
_cell.angle_beta   90.00
_cell.angle_gamma   90.00
#
_symmetry.space_group_name_H-M   'P 1'
#
loop_
_entity.id
_entity.type
_entity.pdbx_description
1 polymer ?
#
loop_
_entity_poly.entity_id
_entity_poly.type
_entity_poly.pdbx_seq_one_letter_code
_entity_poly.pdbx_strand_id
1 'polypeptide(L)'
;TVRAISTVLGLVIGVIIVLIFSLDLSIDSGAARHIISEHQVFSSYGKAWYGCFYFAASNCGTMLALLPVFDRVKNRKRLTATILAGFLLNIVMFSMVIFAVLNSMPGVTEAQVPYLYVIQTLGVPGLVNIYSVILAAAVITTGITLLYTYTIRFRKYVKVKSDRISAFIILTAFEIVGAVI
;
A
#
# COMPACT_ATOMS: atom_id res chain seq x y z
N THR A 1 13.68 -12.55 -11.52
CA THR A 1 14.26 -12.18 -10.20
C THR A 1 13.44 -11.13 -9.49
N VAL A 2 13.12 -9.97 -10.08
CA VAL A 2 12.35 -8.88 -9.41
C VAL A 2 10.98 -9.35 -8.89
N ARG A 3 10.26 -10.19 -9.65
CA ARG A 3 8.97 -10.74 -9.22
C ARG A 3 9.07 -11.62 -7.98
N ALA A 4 10.10 -12.47 -7.92
CA ALA A 4 10.31 -13.33 -6.75
C ALA A 4 10.60 -12.49 -5.50
N ILE A 5 11.44 -11.46 -5.63
CA ILE A 5 11.74 -10.53 -4.55
C ILE A 5 10.47 -9.80 -4.07
N SER A 6 9.67 -9.26 -5.00
CA SER A 6 8.41 -8.58 -4.66
C SER A 6 7.41 -9.51 -3.96
N THR A 7 7.32 -10.79 -4.38
CA THR A 7 6.44 -11.77 -3.74
C THR A 7 6.90 -12.10 -2.32
N VAL A 8 8.19 -12.36 -2.13
CA VAL A 8 8.76 -12.63 -0.80
C VAL A 8 8.57 -11.43 0.11
N LEU A 9 8.85 -10.22 -0.40
CA LEU A 9 8.69 -8.99 0.36
C LEU A 9 7.23 -8.76 0.77
N GLY A 10 6.28 -9.00 -0.13
CA GLY A 10 4.85 -8.92 0.17
C GLY A 10 4.42 -9.89 1.26
N LEU A 11 4.91 -11.13 1.23
CA LEU A 11 4.65 -12.12 2.29
C LEU A 11 5.25 -11.67 3.63
N VAL A 12 6.48 -11.17 3.64
CA VAL A 12 7.13 -10.67 4.85
C VAL A 12 6.37 -9.49 5.45
N ILE A 13 5.95 -8.54 4.63
CA ILE A 13 5.11 -7.41 5.07
C ILE A 13 3.79 -7.93 5.67
N GLY A 14 3.14 -8.89 5.00
CA GLY A 14 1.92 -9.51 5.49
C GLY A 14 2.08 -10.13 6.88
N VAL A 15 3.14 -10.90 7.08
CA VAL A 15 3.46 -11.51 8.39
C VAL A 15 3.70 -10.43 9.45
N ILE A 16 4.43 -9.37 9.11
CA ILE A 16 4.71 -8.28 10.04
C ILE A 16 3.43 -7.54 10.43
N ILE A 17 2.53 -7.26 9.49
CA ILE A 17 1.23 -6.63 9.79
C ILE A 17 0.43 -7.49 10.76
N VAL A 18 0.36 -8.81 10.54
CA VAL A 18 -0.34 -9.73 11.45
C VAL A 18 0.31 -9.76 12.83
N LEU A 19 1.64 -9.76 12.91
CA LEU A 19 2.36 -9.72 14.18
C LEU A 19 2.10 -8.42 14.93
N ILE A 20 2.21 -7.27 14.27
CA ILE A 20 1.97 -5.95 14.87
C ILE A 20 0.51 -5.86 15.36
N PHE A 21 -0.45 -6.28 14.55
CA PHE A 21 -1.85 -6.31 14.93
C PHE A 21 -2.10 -7.21 16.15
N SER A 22 -1.48 -8.39 16.22
CA SER A 22 -1.61 -9.30 17.34
C SER A 22 -1.01 -8.72 18.62
N LEU A 23 0.13 -8.04 18.53
CA LEU A 23 0.76 -7.35 19.65
C LEU A 23 -0.10 -6.17 20.14
N ASP A 24 -0.56 -5.33 19.21
CA ASP A 24 -1.43 -4.18 19.51
C ASP A 24 -2.72 -4.63 20.22
N LEU A 25 -3.34 -5.69 19.73
CA LEU A 25 -4.54 -6.27 20.34
C LEU A 25 -4.29 -6.83 21.75
N SER A 26 -3.07 -7.30 22.05
CA SER A 26 -2.69 -7.83 23.36
C SER A 26 -2.42 -6.73 24.40
N ILE A 27 -2.02 -5.53 23.94
CA ILE A 27 -1.68 -4.41 24.83
C ILE A 27 -2.93 -3.60 25.20
N ASP A 28 -3.73 -3.19 24.22
CA ASP A 28 -4.96 -2.46 24.47
C ASP A 28 -5.98 -2.64 23.33
N SER A 29 -7.06 -3.36 23.61
CA SER A 29 -8.17 -3.54 22.67
C SER A 29 -9.34 -2.57 22.91
N GLY A 30 -9.24 -1.70 23.90
CA GLY A 30 -10.35 -0.86 24.38
C GLY A 30 -10.52 0.43 23.58
N ALA A 31 -9.43 1.09 23.25
CA ALA A 31 -9.46 2.44 22.65
C ALA A 31 -10.16 2.46 21.28
N ALA A 32 -9.84 1.53 20.39
CA ALA A 32 -10.49 1.44 19.08
C ALA A 32 -12.00 1.17 19.20
N ARG A 33 -12.41 0.30 20.11
CA ARG A 33 -13.84 0.02 20.36
C ARG A 33 -14.57 1.25 20.85
N HIS A 34 -13.98 2.02 21.77
CA HIS A 34 -14.55 3.24 22.31
C HIS A 34 -14.74 4.30 21.20
N ILE A 35 -13.72 4.54 20.38
CA ILE A 35 -13.76 5.48 19.26
C ILE A 35 -14.84 5.09 18.24
N ILE A 36 -14.98 3.80 17.93
CA ILE A 36 -15.98 3.31 16.98
C ILE A 36 -17.39 3.46 17.57
N SER A 37 -17.59 3.15 18.85
CA SER A 37 -18.91 3.22 19.51
C SER A 37 -19.41 4.64 19.69
N GLU A 38 -18.53 5.60 19.91
CA GLU A 38 -18.89 7.02 20.07
C GLU A 38 -19.04 7.79 18.74
N HIS A 39 -18.94 7.12 17.60
CA HIS A 39 -19.00 7.75 16.27
C HIS A 39 -18.02 8.92 16.06
N GLN A 40 -16.95 8.98 16.84
CA GLN A 40 -15.97 10.07 16.77
C GLN A 40 -15.11 10.02 15.50
N VAL A 41 -15.14 8.89 14.77
CA VAL A 41 -14.32 8.67 13.55
C VAL A 41 -14.73 9.60 12.41
N PHE A 42 -15.97 10.06 12.37
CA PHE A 42 -16.50 10.82 11.24
C PHE A 42 -16.94 12.23 11.64
N SER A 43 -16.01 13.17 11.63
CA SER A 43 -16.37 14.59 11.77
C SER A 43 -17.07 15.14 10.52
N SER A 44 -16.94 14.51 9.37
CA SER A 44 -17.60 14.88 8.13
C SER A 44 -17.62 13.71 7.13
N TYR A 45 -18.81 13.23 6.79
CA TYR A 45 -19.01 12.20 5.76
C TYR A 45 -18.43 12.63 4.40
N GLY A 46 -18.50 13.92 4.05
CA GLY A 46 -17.95 14.44 2.81
C GLY A 46 -16.44 14.26 2.70
N LYS A 47 -15.68 14.52 3.78
CA LYS A 47 -14.23 14.30 3.81
C LYS A 47 -13.88 12.81 3.74
N ALA A 48 -14.65 11.95 4.40
CA ALA A 48 -14.45 10.51 4.34
C ALA A 48 -14.65 9.98 2.91
N TRP A 49 -15.71 10.39 2.21
CA TRP A 49 -15.95 10.03 0.81
C TRP A 49 -14.84 10.54 -0.11
N TYR A 50 -14.40 11.77 0.05
CA TYR A 50 -13.29 12.31 -0.71
C TYR A 50 -12.01 11.48 -0.51
N GLY A 51 -11.68 11.13 0.73
CA GLY A 51 -10.53 10.27 1.05
C GLY A 51 -10.63 8.89 0.40
N CYS A 52 -11.83 8.26 0.42
CA CYS A 52 -12.06 6.98 -0.25
C CYS A 52 -11.87 7.08 -1.77
N PHE A 53 -12.40 8.11 -2.41
CA PHE A 53 -12.20 8.33 -3.85
C PHE A 53 -10.75 8.61 -4.20
N TYR A 54 -10.07 9.44 -3.43
CA TYR A 54 -8.65 9.73 -3.63
C TYR A 54 -7.79 8.46 -3.51
N PHE A 55 -8.03 7.65 -2.48
CA PHE A 55 -7.36 6.37 -2.29
C PHE A 55 -7.65 5.39 -3.42
N ALA A 56 -8.90 5.26 -3.85
CA ALA A 56 -9.29 4.41 -4.96
C ALA A 56 -8.62 4.86 -6.28
N ALA A 57 -8.62 6.16 -6.56
CA ALA A 57 -7.99 6.72 -7.76
C ALA A 57 -6.47 6.48 -7.78
N SER A 58 -5.77 6.68 -6.67
CA SER A 58 -4.34 6.39 -6.56
C SER A 58 -4.01 4.90 -6.77
N ASN A 59 -4.88 4.01 -6.30
CA ASN A 59 -4.72 2.57 -6.52
C ASN A 59 -5.07 2.12 -7.95
N CYS A 60 -5.92 2.84 -8.69
CA CYS A 60 -6.19 2.53 -10.10
C CYS A 60 -4.93 2.58 -10.97
N GLY A 61 -3.98 3.46 -10.67
CA GLY A 61 -2.68 3.49 -11.34
C GLY A 61 -1.90 2.18 -11.20
N THR A 62 -1.94 1.56 -10.04
CA THR A 62 -1.24 0.28 -9.77
C THR A 62 -1.88 -0.90 -10.49
N MET A 63 -3.19 -0.86 -10.79
CA MET A 63 -3.86 -1.90 -11.57
C MET A 63 -3.26 -2.07 -12.97
N LEU A 64 -2.75 -1.00 -13.57
CA LEU A 64 -2.08 -1.09 -14.87
C LEU A 64 -0.84 -1.99 -14.83
N ALA A 65 -0.17 -2.09 -13.69
CA ALA A 65 0.97 -2.99 -13.50
C ALA A 65 0.56 -4.48 -13.42
N LEU A 66 -0.69 -4.78 -13.10
CA LEU A 66 -1.22 -6.14 -13.00
C LEU A 66 -1.67 -6.71 -14.36
N LEU A 67 -1.98 -5.86 -15.34
CA LEU A 67 -2.48 -6.30 -16.65
C LEU A 67 -1.60 -7.35 -17.33
N PRO A 68 -0.24 -7.25 -17.36
CA PRO A 68 0.61 -8.27 -17.95
C PRO A 68 0.54 -9.63 -17.23
N VAL A 69 0.08 -9.65 -15.99
CA VAL A 69 -0.14 -10.89 -15.24
C VAL A 69 -1.45 -11.54 -15.69
N PHE A 70 -2.48 -10.74 -15.94
CA PHE A 70 -3.78 -11.21 -16.40
C PHE A 70 -3.73 -11.82 -17.80
N ASP A 71 -2.91 -11.27 -18.70
CA ASP A 71 -2.72 -11.80 -20.06
C ASP A 71 -2.15 -13.23 -20.09
N ARG A 72 -1.50 -13.66 -19.02
CA ARG A 72 -0.92 -15.00 -18.90
C ARG A 72 -1.87 -16.07 -18.37
N VAL A 73 -2.99 -15.67 -17.77
CA VAL A 73 -3.94 -16.59 -17.16
C VAL A 73 -5.03 -16.94 -18.18
N LYS A 74 -4.91 -18.08 -18.85
CA LYS A 74 -5.85 -18.53 -19.88
C LYS A 74 -7.22 -18.94 -19.34
N ASN A 75 -7.30 -19.33 -18.07
CA ASN A 75 -8.56 -19.82 -17.45
C ASN A 75 -9.27 -18.70 -16.67
N ARG A 76 -10.38 -18.22 -17.23
CA ARG A 76 -11.19 -17.14 -16.61
C ARG A 76 -11.66 -17.46 -15.19
N LYS A 77 -12.07 -18.69 -14.90
CA LYS A 77 -12.51 -19.08 -13.55
C LYS A 77 -11.37 -18.97 -12.52
N ARG A 78 -10.17 -19.43 -12.88
CA ARG A 78 -8.98 -19.30 -12.02
C ARG A 78 -8.59 -17.84 -11.84
N LEU A 79 -8.67 -17.05 -12.90
CA LEU A 79 -8.38 -15.61 -12.84
C LEU A 79 -9.33 -14.91 -11.84
N THR A 80 -10.63 -15.11 -11.98
CA THR A 80 -11.64 -14.52 -11.08
C THR A 80 -11.42 -14.96 -9.63
N ALA A 81 -11.16 -16.25 -9.40
CA ALA A 81 -10.90 -16.77 -8.06
C ALA A 81 -9.63 -16.14 -7.45
N THR A 82 -8.57 -15.98 -8.21
CA THR A 82 -7.32 -15.34 -7.75
C THR A 82 -7.54 -13.86 -7.43
N ILE A 83 -8.27 -13.14 -8.28
CA ILE A 83 -8.59 -11.72 -8.03
C ILE A 83 -9.43 -11.58 -6.76
N LEU A 84 -10.46 -12.41 -6.60
CA LEU A 84 -11.34 -12.38 -5.43
C LEU A 84 -10.57 -12.72 -4.15
N ALA A 85 -9.75 -13.75 -4.17
CA ALA A 85 -8.91 -14.12 -3.03
C ALA A 85 -7.92 -13.01 -2.66
N GLY A 86 -7.27 -12.39 -3.65
CA GLY A 86 -6.38 -11.25 -3.42
C GLY A 86 -7.12 -10.02 -2.86
N PHE A 87 -8.32 -9.76 -3.34
CA PHE A 87 -9.17 -8.68 -2.86
C PHE A 87 -9.58 -8.90 -1.39
N LEU A 88 -10.05 -10.11 -1.05
CA LEU A 88 -10.40 -10.45 0.33
C LEU A 88 -9.21 -10.37 1.28
N LEU A 89 -8.06 -10.90 0.87
CA LEU A 89 -6.84 -10.78 1.64
C LEU A 89 -6.45 -9.31 1.88
N ASN A 90 -6.55 -8.48 0.85
CA ASN A 90 -6.24 -7.04 0.96
C ASN A 90 -7.19 -6.34 1.93
N ILE A 91 -8.50 -6.64 1.89
CA ILE A 91 -9.48 -6.09 2.84
C ILE A 91 -9.10 -6.46 4.28
N VAL A 92 -8.79 -7.73 4.53
CA VAL A 92 -8.41 -8.20 5.89
C VAL A 92 -7.16 -7.47 6.37
N MET A 93 -6.10 -7.42 5.55
CA MET A 93 -4.85 -6.75 5.90
C MET A 93 -5.06 -5.25 6.16
N PHE A 94 -5.84 -4.59 5.31
CA PHE A 94 -6.14 -3.17 5.45
C PHE A 94 -6.98 -2.88 6.70
N SER A 95 -7.94 -3.75 7.03
CA SER A 95 -8.73 -3.65 8.25
C SER A 95 -7.86 -3.78 9.51
N MET A 96 -6.88 -4.69 9.51
CA MET A 96 -5.93 -4.82 10.61
C MET A 96 -5.09 -3.55 10.80
N VAL A 97 -4.60 -2.96 9.71
CA VAL A 97 -3.83 -1.69 9.75
C VAL A 97 -4.69 -0.55 10.29
N ILE A 98 -5.93 -0.40 9.78
CA ILE A 98 -6.84 0.65 10.25
C ILE A 98 -7.14 0.48 11.73
N PHE A 99 -7.42 -0.75 12.18
CA PHE A 99 -7.71 -1.01 13.59
C PHE A 99 -6.54 -0.63 14.50
N ALA A 100 -5.32 -1.01 14.15
CA ALA A 100 -4.11 -0.65 14.89
C ALA A 100 -3.88 0.88 14.92
N VAL A 101 -4.15 1.57 13.81
CA VAL A 101 -4.07 3.04 13.76
C VAL A 101 -5.14 3.69 14.66
N LEU A 102 -6.37 3.18 14.66
CA LEU A 102 -7.45 3.68 15.53
C LEU A 102 -7.12 3.46 17.00
N ASN A 103 -6.52 2.33 17.34
CA ASN A 103 -6.13 2.00 18.71
C ASN A 103 -5.03 2.95 19.24
N SER A 104 -4.24 3.55 18.38
CA SER A 104 -3.16 4.50 18.70
C SER A 104 -3.59 5.97 18.60
N MET A 105 -4.88 6.27 18.44
CA MET A 105 -5.41 7.63 18.45
C MET A 105 -5.35 8.25 19.88
N PRO A 106 -5.18 9.57 20.03
CA PRO A 106 -5.04 10.62 19.01
C PRO A 106 -3.61 10.84 18.48
N GLY A 107 -2.58 10.26 19.07
CA GLY A 107 -1.18 10.54 18.76
C GLY A 107 -0.78 10.29 17.29
N VAL A 108 -1.47 9.36 16.62
CA VAL A 108 -1.23 9.03 15.19
C VAL A 108 -1.55 10.20 14.26
N THR A 109 -2.45 11.13 14.64
CA THR A 109 -2.88 12.22 13.75
C THR A 109 -1.77 13.21 13.39
N GLU A 110 -0.75 13.32 14.22
CA GLU A 110 0.40 14.22 14.02
C GLU A 110 1.58 13.50 13.34
N ALA A 111 1.49 12.18 13.18
CA ALA A 111 2.57 11.38 12.65
C ALA A 111 2.61 11.42 11.10
N GLN A 112 3.80 11.68 10.52
CA GLN A 112 3.99 11.64 9.06
C GLN A 112 3.71 10.26 8.46
N VAL A 113 4.03 9.19 9.20
CA VAL A 113 3.76 7.80 8.81
C VAL A 113 2.98 7.14 9.94
N PRO A 114 1.64 7.12 9.86
CA PRO A 114 0.76 6.63 10.93
C PRO A 114 1.12 5.25 11.46
N TYR A 115 1.37 4.30 10.58
CA TYR A 115 1.67 2.92 10.98
C TYR A 115 3.05 2.75 11.63
N LEU A 116 4.01 3.60 11.28
CA LEU A 116 5.31 3.63 11.95
C LEU A 116 5.17 4.12 13.40
N TYR A 117 4.29 5.08 13.64
CA TYR A 117 3.97 5.54 14.99
C TYR A 117 3.39 4.41 15.85
N VAL A 118 2.43 3.63 15.30
CA VAL A 118 1.91 2.44 15.99
C VAL A 118 3.04 1.50 16.42
N ILE A 119 4.01 1.24 15.54
CA ILE A 119 5.14 0.36 15.87
C ILE A 119 6.03 0.95 16.96
N GLN A 120 6.21 2.26 16.98
CA GLN A 120 6.97 2.96 18.04
C GLN A 120 6.30 2.84 19.39
N THR A 121 4.96 2.98 19.44
CA THR A 121 4.19 2.87 20.70
C THR A 121 4.19 1.46 21.29
N LEU A 122 4.37 0.41 20.47
CA LEU A 122 4.53 -0.96 20.95
C LEU A 122 5.81 -1.18 21.77
N GLY A 123 6.81 -0.29 21.67
CA GLY A 123 8.02 -0.35 22.48
C GLY A 123 8.94 -1.54 22.23
N VAL A 124 8.74 -2.31 21.16
CA VAL A 124 9.55 -3.49 20.83
C VAL A 124 10.88 -3.07 20.21
N PRO A 125 12.02 -3.32 20.88
CA PRO A 125 13.31 -2.87 20.38
C PRO A 125 13.64 -3.50 19.03
N GLY A 126 14.09 -2.66 18.08
CA GLY A 126 14.50 -3.09 16.75
C GLY A 126 13.35 -3.26 15.73
N LEU A 127 12.10 -3.38 16.15
CA LEU A 127 10.95 -3.57 15.24
C LEU A 127 10.77 -2.39 14.29
N VAL A 128 10.98 -1.17 14.79
CA VAL A 128 10.95 0.07 13.99
C VAL A 128 11.97 0.02 12.86
N ASN A 129 13.21 -0.37 13.17
CA ASN A 129 14.29 -0.43 12.18
C ASN A 129 14.01 -1.50 11.12
N ILE A 130 13.59 -2.69 11.54
CA ILE A 130 13.24 -3.79 10.64
C ILE A 130 12.10 -3.35 9.71
N TYR A 131 11.04 -2.78 10.26
CA TYR A 131 9.89 -2.30 9.47
C TYR A 131 10.30 -1.20 8.49
N SER A 132 11.12 -0.23 8.91
CA SER A 132 11.59 0.87 8.07
C SER A 132 12.40 0.38 6.87
N VAL A 133 13.29 -0.60 7.07
CA VAL A 133 14.07 -1.21 5.98
C VAL A 133 13.16 -1.95 5.00
N ILE A 134 12.20 -2.73 5.51
CA ILE A 134 11.25 -3.47 4.69
C ILE A 134 10.34 -2.51 3.91
N LEU A 135 9.86 -1.44 4.56
CA LEU A 135 9.06 -0.41 3.92
C LEU A 135 9.82 0.27 2.78
N ALA A 136 11.07 0.67 3.03
CA ALA A 136 11.94 1.26 2.00
C ALA A 136 12.13 0.30 0.82
N ALA A 137 12.42 -0.97 1.08
CA ALA A 137 12.55 -2.00 0.04
C ALA A 137 11.24 -2.20 -0.75
N ALA A 138 10.09 -2.15 -0.07
CA ALA A 138 8.77 -2.26 -0.71
C ALA A 138 8.50 -1.07 -1.65
N VAL A 139 8.79 0.15 -1.20
CA VAL A 139 8.62 1.37 -2.00
C VAL A 139 9.51 1.32 -3.25
N ILE A 140 10.79 0.95 -3.09
CA ILE A 140 11.73 0.84 -4.20
C ILE A 140 11.28 -0.22 -5.21
N THR A 141 10.90 -1.42 -4.76
CA THR A 141 10.47 -2.50 -5.67
C THR A 141 9.17 -2.15 -6.39
N THR A 142 8.23 -1.50 -5.71
CA THR A 142 6.98 -1.01 -6.33
C THR A 142 7.28 0.09 -7.35
N GLY A 143 8.12 1.05 -7.01
CA GLY A 143 8.54 2.13 -7.91
C GLY A 143 9.20 1.59 -9.19
N ILE A 144 10.13 0.64 -9.06
CA ILE A 144 10.79 0.00 -10.22
C ILE A 144 9.75 -0.73 -11.10
N THR A 145 8.81 -1.45 -10.48
CA THR A 145 7.79 -2.21 -11.21
C THR A 145 6.83 -1.28 -11.97
N LEU A 146 6.41 -0.19 -11.36
CA LEU A 146 5.56 0.83 -11.97
C LEU A 146 6.31 1.52 -13.12
N LEU A 147 7.53 2.00 -12.87
CA LEU A 147 8.36 2.64 -13.88
C LEU A 147 8.56 1.75 -15.10
N TYR A 148 8.88 0.48 -14.90
CA TYR A 148 9.03 -0.50 -15.98
C TYR A 148 7.74 -0.66 -16.80
N THR A 149 6.61 -0.79 -16.11
CA THR A 149 5.30 -0.97 -16.75
C THR A 149 4.89 0.26 -17.56
N TYR A 150 5.07 1.44 -16.99
CA TYR A 150 4.76 2.70 -17.68
C TYR A 150 5.69 2.94 -18.87
N THR A 151 6.99 2.64 -18.74
CA THR A 151 7.97 2.77 -19.83
C THR A 151 7.59 1.91 -21.03
N ILE A 152 7.22 0.64 -20.83
CA ILE A 152 6.79 -0.24 -21.91
C ILE A 152 5.54 0.29 -22.61
N ARG A 153 4.57 0.80 -21.84
CA ARG A 153 3.32 1.32 -22.40
C ARG A 153 3.51 2.64 -23.11
N PHE A 154 4.26 3.56 -22.52
CA PHE A 154 4.58 4.86 -23.11
C PHE A 154 5.25 4.71 -24.48
N ARG A 155 6.21 3.79 -24.58
CA ARG A 155 6.90 3.48 -25.83
C ARG A 155 5.96 3.05 -26.97
N LYS A 156 4.89 2.34 -26.65
CA LYS A 156 3.89 1.91 -27.64
C LYS A 156 3.16 3.09 -28.27
N TYR A 157 2.95 4.17 -27.51
CA TYR A 157 2.20 5.35 -27.97
C TYR A 157 3.10 6.42 -28.58
N VAL A 158 4.28 6.64 -28.04
CA VAL A 158 5.16 7.78 -28.41
C VAL A 158 6.29 7.40 -29.37
N LYS A 159 6.38 6.16 -29.82
CA LYS A 159 7.42 5.65 -30.78
C LYS A 159 8.86 6.07 -30.43
N VAL A 160 9.20 6.21 -29.15
CA VAL A 160 10.56 6.53 -28.71
C VAL A 160 11.45 5.31 -28.91
N LYS A 161 12.58 5.49 -29.62
CA LYS A 161 13.51 4.37 -29.92
C LYS A 161 14.31 3.87 -28.71
N SER A 162 14.46 4.67 -27.67
CA SER A 162 15.31 4.32 -26.52
C SER A 162 14.50 4.17 -25.23
N ASP A 163 14.66 3.02 -24.57
CA ASP A 163 14.01 2.73 -23.27
C ASP A 163 14.50 3.69 -22.16
N ARG A 164 15.76 4.14 -22.23
CA ARG A 164 16.33 5.09 -21.25
C ARG A 164 15.67 6.47 -21.35
N ILE A 165 15.42 6.96 -22.56
CA ILE A 165 14.76 8.24 -22.78
C ILE A 165 13.30 8.16 -22.29
N SER A 166 12.60 7.07 -22.62
CA SER A 166 11.23 6.86 -22.14
C SER A 166 11.15 6.81 -20.61
N ALA A 167 12.08 6.11 -19.97
CA ALA A 167 12.13 6.04 -18.50
C ALA A 167 12.43 7.39 -17.88
N PHE A 168 13.34 8.19 -18.47
CA PHE A 168 13.67 9.51 -18.00
C PHE A 168 12.48 10.48 -18.10
N ILE A 169 11.77 10.49 -19.23
CA ILE A 169 10.57 11.33 -19.41
C ILE A 169 9.50 10.98 -18.38
N ILE A 170 9.26 9.70 -18.14
CA ILE A 170 8.27 9.24 -17.17
C ILE A 170 8.68 9.64 -15.75
N LEU A 171 9.94 9.43 -15.36
CA LEU A 171 10.46 9.85 -14.07
C LEU A 171 10.26 11.34 -13.85
N THR A 172 10.70 12.17 -14.80
CA THR A 172 10.56 13.63 -14.72
C THR A 172 9.09 14.05 -14.62
N ALA A 173 8.19 13.41 -15.37
CA ALA A 173 6.76 13.67 -15.28
C ALA A 173 6.19 13.34 -13.88
N PHE A 174 6.61 12.22 -13.28
CA PHE A 174 6.21 11.86 -11.91
C PHE A 174 6.77 12.83 -10.86
N GLU A 175 8.03 13.25 -11.01
CA GLU A 175 8.62 14.25 -10.10
C GLU A 175 7.90 15.57 -10.16
N ILE A 176 7.57 16.06 -11.36
CA ILE A 176 6.82 17.31 -11.53
C ILE A 176 5.43 17.19 -10.89
N VAL A 177 4.70 16.10 -11.14
CA VAL A 177 3.38 15.88 -10.56
C VAL A 177 3.47 15.76 -9.03
N GLY A 178 4.47 15.03 -8.51
CA GLY A 178 4.67 14.88 -7.07
C GLY A 178 5.12 16.16 -6.35
N ALA A 179 5.76 17.09 -7.07
CA ALA A 179 6.15 18.39 -6.53
C ALA A 179 5.02 19.42 -6.49
N VAL A 180 3.94 19.20 -7.27
CA VAL A 180 2.79 20.12 -7.38
C VAL A 180 1.64 19.72 -6.44
N ILE A 181 1.61 18.46 -6.00
CA ILE A 181 0.60 17.93 -5.06
C ILE A 181 1.09 17.98 -3.61
#